data_b761b89e7fec2da27e80a489036af0cb
#
_entry.id   b761b89e7fec2da27e80a489036af0cb
#
_cell.length_a   1.000
_cell.length_b   1.000
_cell.length_c   1.000
_cell.angle_alpha   90.00
_cell.angle_beta   90.00
_cell.angle_gamma   90.00
#
_symmetry.space_group_name_H-M   'P 1'
#
loop_
_entity.id
_entity.type
_entity.pdbx_description
1 polymer ?
#
loop_
_entity_poly.entity_id
_entity_poly.type
_entity_poly.pdbx_seq_one_letter_code
_entity_poly.pdbx_strand_id
1 'polypeptide(L)'
;VTGAAEMIVRMWEARAEAYGVADLITWVCDTALPELEHDPLYVSSEVFSSTDHRVVVISKWRSNPRPLPDPPALLVARAPHSWDFTQVDR
;
A
#
# COMPACT_ATOMS: atom_id res chain seq x y z
N VAL A 1 9.50 -26.94 0.59
CA VAL A 1 9.15 -27.19 1.64
C VAL A 1 7.92 -26.72 2.12
N THR A 2 7.49 -27.48 2.58
CA THR A 2 6.35 -27.20 3.16
C THR A 2 6.49 -26.45 4.34
N GLY A 3 5.67 -25.78 4.73
CA GLY A 3 5.67 -25.04 5.91
C GLY A 3 6.24 -23.68 5.80
N ALA A 4 6.86 -23.36 4.74
CA ALA A 4 7.22 -21.99 4.51
C ALA A 4 5.95 -21.21 4.32
N ALA A 5 5.75 -20.21 5.14
CA ALA A 5 4.61 -19.37 5.00
C ALA A 5 4.70 -18.60 3.70
N GLU A 6 3.66 -18.63 2.92
CA GLU A 6 3.59 -17.82 1.71
C GLU A 6 3.41 -16.37 2.10
N MET A 7 4.22 -15.52 1.48
CA MET A 7 4.07 -14.09 1.65
C MET A 7 3.11 -13.57 0.60
N ILE A 8 2.13 -12.82 1.06
CA ILE A 8 1.24 -12.09 0.16
C ILE A 8 1.77 -10.66 0.05
N VAL A 9 1.94 -10.22 -1.17
CA VAL A 9 2.39 -8.86 -1.46
C VAL A 9 1.23 -8.10 -2.07
N ARG A 10 0.83 -7.02 -1.43
CA ARG A 10 -0.23 -6.16 -1.98
C ARG A 10 0.37 -4.91 -2.54
N MET A 11 0.01 -4.61 -3.79
CA MET A 11 0.30 -3.33 -4.40
C MET A 11 -0.97 -2.49 -4.37
N TRP A 12 -0.88 -1.35 -3.71
CA TRP A 12 -1.95 -0.35 -3.67
C TRP A 12 -1.48 0.84 -4.49
N GLU A 13 -2.35 1.35 -5.36
CA GLU A 13 -2.00 2.47 -6.20
C GLU A 13 -3.13 3.48 -6.21
N ALA A 14 -2.80 4.75 -6.04
CA ALA A 14 -3.74 5.85 -6.22
C ALA A 14 -3.09 6.90 -7.11
N ARG A 15 -3.90 7.57 -7.92
CA ARG A 15 -3.42 8.71 -8.66
C ARG A 15 -3.83 9.98 -7.92
N ALA A 16 -2.83 10.79 -7.54
CA ALA A 16 -3.08 12.04 -6.84
C ALA A 16 -3.44 13.14 -7.82
N GLU A 17 -4.17 14.14 -7.34
CA GLU A 17 -4.24 15.42 -8.03
C GLU A 17 -2.84 16.03 -8.06
N ALA A 18 -2.55 16.82 -9.10
CA ALA A 18 -1.22 17.39 -9.25
C ALA A 18 -0.78 18.19 -8.02
N TYR A 19 -1.72 18.89 -7.38
CA TYR A 19 -1.42 19.66 -6.18
C TYR A 19 -1.35 18.83 -4.91
N GLY A 20 -1.76 17.56 -4.98
CA GLY A 20 -1.98 16.75 -3.79
C GLY A 20 -0.97 15.63 -3.55
N VAL A 21 0.06 15.49 -4.41
CA VAL A 21 0.99 14.36 -4.31
C VAL A 21 1.69 14.34 -2.95
N ALA A 22 2.28 15.46 -2.54
CA ALA A 22 3.01 15.51 -1.28
C ALA A 22 2.09 15.25 -0.09
N ASP A 23 0.89 15.80 -0.11
CA ASP A 23 -0.08 15.60 0.97
C ASP A 23 -0.58 14.14 1.01
N LEU A 24 -0.76 13.53 -0.15
CA LEU A 24 -1.15 12.12 -0.20
C LEU A 24 -0.05 11.22 0.35
N ILE A 25 1.21 11.49 0.01
CA ILE A 25 2.33 10.73 0.56
C ILE A 25 2.38 10.89 2.09
N THR A 26 2.22 12.10 2.58
CA THR A 26 2.19 12.36 4.02
C THR A 26 1.05 11.58 4.69
N TRP A 27 -0.14 11.61 4.08
CA TRP A 27 -1.28 10.86 4.62
C TRP A 27 -0.98 9.36 4.67
N VAL A 28 -0.39 8.81 3.60
CA VAL A 28 -0.03 7.39 3.56
C VAL A 28 0.93 7.06 4.70
N CYS A 29 2.00 7.84 4.84
CA CYS A 29 3.06 7.54 5.80
C CYS A 29 2.64 7.78 7.25
N ASP A 30 1.87 8.83 7.50
CA ASP A 30 1.57 9.26 8.86
C ASP A 30 0.23 8.75 9.38
N THR A 31 -0.69 8.40 8.50
CA THR A 31 -2.04 8.00 8.89
C THR A 31 -2.37 6.57 8.48
N ALA A 32 -2.18 6.25 7.20
CA ALA A 32 -2.65 4.97 6.68
C ALA A 32 -1.75 3.80 7.09
N LEU A 33 -0.45 3.91 6.87
CA LEU A 33 0.47 2.82 7.18
C LEU A 33 0.54 2.48 8.66
N PRO A 34 0.52 3.43 9.60
CA PRO A 34 0.50 3.06 11.01
C PRO A 34 -0.65 2.14 11.39
N GLU A 35 -1.81 2.25 10.74
CA GLU A 35 -2.91 1.33 11.00
C GLU A 35 -2.60 -0.09 10.56
N LEU A 36 -1.88 -0.24 9.44
CA LEU A 36 -1.48 -1.57 8.98
C LEU A 36 -0.42 -2.19 9.89
N GLU A 37 0.48 -1.37 10.40
CA GLU A 37 1.60 -1.83 11.20
C GLU A 37 1.17 -2.46 12.53
N HIS A 38 -0.04 -2.20 12.98
CA HIS A 38 -0.58 -2.82 14.18
C HIS A 38 -1.10 -4.24 13.96
N ASP A 39 -1.28 -4.63 12.70
CA ASP A 39 -1.80 -5.96 12.40
C ASP A 39 -0.71 -7.00 12.59
N PRO A 40 -0.96 -8.10 13.33
CA PRO A 40 0.07 -9.11 13.56
C PRO A 40 0.53 -9.83 12.30
N LEU A 41 -0.23 -9.76 11.21
CA LEU A 41 0.15 -10.38 9.95
C LEU A 41 0.99 -9.45 9.07
N TYR A 42 1.13 -8.20 9.45
CA TYR A 42 1.94 -7.23 8.70
C TYR A 42 3.43 -7.56 8.82
N VAL A 43 4.14 -7.47 7.71
CA VAL A 43 5.59 -7.70 7.67
C VAL A 43 6.34 -6.40 7.38
N SER A 44 6.03 -5.76 6.27
CA SER A 44 6.73 -4.54 5.86
C SER A 44 5.95 -3.79 4.80
N SER A 45 6.34 -2.56 4.55
CA SER A 45 5.80 -1.78 3.45
C SER A 45 6.82 -0.78 2.94
N GLU A 46 6.63 -0.38 1.68
CA GLU A 46 7.43 0.63 1.02
C GLU A 46 6.50 1.53 0.23
N VAL A 47 6.85 2.81 0.14
CA VAL A 47 6.05 3.82 -0.55
C VAL A 47 6.83 4.36 -1.72
N PHE A 48 6.18 4.47 -2.87
CA PHE A 48 6.79 4.97 -4.09
C PHE A 48 5.91 6.04 -4.71
N SER A 49 6.53 6.97 -5.42
CA SER A 49 5.79 7.94 -6.21
C SER A 49 6.35 7.99 -7.62
N SER A 50 5.52 8.39 -8.57
CA SER A 50 5.92 8.50 -9.97
C SER A 50 5.76 9.94 -10.46
N THR A 51 6.37 10.21 -11.61
CA THR A 51 6.29 11.56 -12.20
C THR A 51 4.89 11.88 -12.72
N ASP A 52 4.04 10.89 -12.91
CA ASP A 52 2.65 11.12 -13.33
C ASP A 52 1.68 11.09 -12.15
N HIS A 53 2.15 11.46 -10.98
CA HIS A 53 1.35 11.67 -9.77
C HIS A 53 0.75 10.40 -9.17
N ARG A 54 1.33 9.24 -9.45
CA ARG A 54 0.90 8.01 -8.78
C ARG A 54 1.62 7.86 -7.46
N VAL A 55 0.89 7.38 -6.47
CA VAL A 55 1.46 6.97 -5.19
C VAL A 55 1.17 5.48 -5.03
N VAL A 56 2.21 4.70 -4.78
CA VAL A 56 2.11 3.25 -4.71
C VAL A 56 2.63 2.80 -3.36
N VAL A 57 1.92 1.87 -2.75
CA VAL A 57 2.36 1.20 -1.52
C VAL A 57 2.49 -0.28 -1.82
N ILE A 58 3.68 -0.82 -1.59
CA ILE A 58 3.92 -2.26 -1.65
C ILE A 58 4.02 -2.76 -0.22
N SER A 59 3.09 -3.62 0.18
CA SER A 59 3.09 -4.18 1.53
C SER A 59 3.20 -5.69 1.48
N LYS A 60 3.87 -6.25 2.48
CA LYS A 60 4.05 -7.70 2.61
C LYS A 60 3.33 -8.19 3.84
N TRP A 61 2.71 -9.36 3.71
CA TRP A 61 1.85 -9.93 4.74
C TRP A 61 2.07 -11.43 4.87
N ARG A 62 1.92 -11.93 6.09
CA ARG A 62 2.03 -13.38 6.34
C ARG A 62 0.78 -14.15 5.95
N SER A 63 -0.32 -13.44 5.73
CA SER A 63 -1.59 -13.99 5.30
C SER A 63 -2.40 -12.86 4.67
N ASN A 64 -3.70 -12.84 4.83
CA ASN A 64 -4.57 -11.87 4.17
C ASN A 64 -4.18 -10.43 4.52
N PRO A 65 -3.92 -9.58 3.52
CA PRO A 65 -3.62 -8.18 3.77
C PRO A 65 -4.82 -7.44 4.35
N ARG A 66 -4.51 -6.49 5.22
CA ARG A 66 -5.50 -5.55 5.70
C ARG A 66 -5.60 -4.38 4.73
N PRO A 67 -6.80 -3.96 4.32
CA PRO A 67 -6.91 -2.84 3.40
C PRO A 67 -6.48 -1.53 4.04
N LEU A 68 -5.88 -0.66 3.22
CA LEU A 68 -5.62 0.71 3.63
C LEU A 68 -6.95 1.45 3.78
N PRO A 69 -7.02 2.40 4.72
CA PRO A 69 -8.19 3.28 4.76
C PRO A 69 -8.29 4.10 3.47
N ASP A 70 -9.48 4.62 3.20
CA ASP A 70 -9.69 5.44 2.02
C ASP A 70 -8.94 6.76 2.15
N PRO A 71 -8.21 7.18 1.11
CA PRO A 71 -7.52 8.47 1.15
C PRO A 71 -8.51 9.63 1.10
N PRO A 72 -8.08 10.82 1.55
CA PRO A 72 -8.93 12.00 1.42
C PRO A 72 -9.30 12.26 -0.04
N ALA A 73 -10.60 12.39 -0.31
CA ALA A 73 -11.10 12.48 -1.67
C ALA A 73 -10.53 13.68 -2.44
N LEU A 74 -10.21 14.76 -1.73
CA LEU A 74 -9.65 15.96 -2.37
C LEU A 74 -8.25 15.74 -2.91
N LEU A 75 -7.53 14.73 -2.44
CA LEU A 75 -6.15 14.51 -2.83
C LEU A 75 -6.01 13.55 -4.00
N VAL A 76 -7.07 12.83 -4.35
CA VAL A 76 -6.98 11.79 -5.38
C VAL A 76 -7.78 12.17 -6.62
N ALA A 77 -7.13 11.99 -7.77
CA ALA A 77 -7.79 12.16 -9.07
C ALA A 77 -8.54 10.90 -9.47
N ARG A 78 -8.11 9.75 -8.97
CA ARG A 78 -8.72 8.47 -9.25
C ARG A 78 -8.63 7.59 -8.01
N ALA A 79 -9.72 6.87 -7.73
CA ALA A 79 -9.80 6.00 -6.58
C ALA A 79 -8.69 4.95 -6.59
N PRO A 80 -8.21 4.52 -5.41
CA PRO A 80 -7.15 3.54 -5.35
C PRO A 80 -7.59 2.18 -5.85
N HIS A 81 -6.61 1.44 -6.37
CA HIS A 81 -6.77 0.05 -6.77
C HIS A 81 -5.72 -0.78 -6.04
N SER A 82 -6.05 -2.03 -5.76
CA SER A 82 -5.12 -2.95 -5.12
C SER A 82 -5.05 -4.27 -5.88
N TRP A 83 -3.85 -4.83 -5.92
CA TRP A 83 -3.61 -6.15 -6.51
C TRP A 83 -2.79 -6.97 -5.53
N ASP A 84 -3.12 -8.25 -5.40
CA ASP A 84 -2.39 -9.15 -4.52
C ASP A 84 -1.60 -10.15 -5.32
N PHE A 85 -0.38 -10.41 -4.84
CA PHE A 85 0.54 -11.34 -5.45
C PHE A 85 1.10 -12.27 -4.37
N THR A 86 1.39 -13.50 -4.76
CA THR A 86 2.11 -14.42 -3.88
C THR A 86 3.58 -14.34 -4.23
N GLN A 87 4.42 -14.14 -3.24
CA GLN A 87 5.85 -14.09 -3.48
C GLN A 87 6.34 -15.46 -3.94
N VAL A 88 7.09 -15.47 -5.04
CA VAL A 88 7.63 -16.70 -5.59
C VAL A 88 9.01 -16.95 -4.99
N ASP A 89 9.20 -18.15 -4.48
CA ASP A 89 10.47 -18.58 -3.95
C ASP A 89 11.33 -19.07 -5.09
N ARG A 90 12.59 -18.65 -5.15
CA ARG A 90 13.45 -19.06 -6.26
C ARG A 90 14.89 -19.33 -5.81
#